data_0fcd21a987aa8510dfdda3bb6d9da898
#
_entry.id   0fcd21a987aa8510dfdda3bb6d9da898
#
_cell.length_a   1.000
_cell.length_b   1.000
_cell.length_c   1.000
_cell.angle_alpha   90.00
_cell.angle_beta   90.00
_cell.angle_gamma   90.00
#
_symmetry.space_group_name_H-M   'P 1'
#
loop_
_entity.id
_entity.type
_entity.pdbx_description
1 polymer ?
#
loop_
_entity_poly.entity_id
_entity_poly.type
_entity_poly.pdbx_seq_one_letter_code
_entity_poly.pdbx_strand_id
1 'polypeptide(L)'
;MKSKLAVVSRFSVLTLVVASFGFAGLALAQESPAGKSSSLSAKDKTFMHKAAKGGMMEVAMGRQAEQNGKSDDVKSFGKRMVTDHSKANDELKLIAEKKGVKLPSKEPNEKWSSDKAYMDMMVKDHEKDLAEFQDEAKNGSDPDVKKFAEDTAKVVQEHLDLAKQTQSKLQ
;
A
#
# COMPACT_ATOMS: atom_id res chain seq x y z
N MET A 1 -11.30 58.88 24.47
CA MET A 1 -11.25 59.25 25.90
C MET A 1 -10.47 58.17 26.63
N LYS A 2 -9.31 58.58 27.14
CA LYS A 2 -8.80 58.33 28.51
C LYS A 2 -8.66 56.84 28.87
N SER A 3 -7.62 56.24 29.39
CA SER A 3 -6.41 56.74 30.04
C SER A 3 -5.53 55.55 30.38
N LYS A 4 -4.25 55.69 30.11
CA LYS A 4 -3.04 55.25 30.78
C LYS A 4 -3.23 54.68 32.21
N LEU A 5 -2.47 53.60 32.55
CA LEU A 5 -1.52 53.72 33.66
C LEU A 5 -0.47 52.58 33.59
N ALA A 6 0.79 53.01 33.57
CA ALA A 6 1.97 52.20 33.78
C ALA A 6 2.24 52.05 35.29
N VAL A 7 2.71 50.87 35.72
CA VAL A 7 3.39 50.76 37.03
C VAL A 7 4.72 50.07 36.79
N VAL A 8 5.75 50.86 37.01
CA VAL A 8 7.16 50.42 37.11
C VAL A 8 7.42 50.15 38.59
N SER A 9 7.97 49.01 38.92
CA SER A 9 8.57 48.83 40.26
C SER A 9 9.88 48.04 40.14
N ARG A 10 10.80 48.59 40.86
CA ARG A 10 12.26 48.48 40.81
C ARG A 10 12.81 47.38 41.70
N PHE A 11 13.97 46.91 41.29
CA PHE A 11 15.18 46.46 42.05
C PHE A 11 15.04 45.34 43.10
N SER A 12 15.81 44.28 42.86
CA SER A 12 16.98 44.01 43.75
C SER A 12 17.93 42.99 43.11
N VAL A 13 19.17 43.44 42.96
CA VAL A 13 20.32 42.64 42.63
C VAL A 13 20.69 41.83 43.87
N LEU A 14 20.79 40.54 43.77
CA LEU A 14 21.50 39.71 44.75
C LEU A 14 22.47 38.80 44.04
N THR A 15 23.70 39.20 44.09
CA THR A 15 24.87 38.46 43.59
C THR A 15 25.14 37.29 44.57
N LEU A 16 24.98 36.07 44.08
CA LEU A 16 25.49 34.91 44.81
C LEU A 16 26.47 34.16 43.90
N VAL A 17 27.74 34.28 44.23
CA VAL A 17 28.82 33.47 43.68
C VAL A 17 28.73 32.10 44.34
N VAL A 18 28.53 31.04 43.57
CA VAL A 18 28.72 29.68 44.01
C VAL A 18 29.48 28.89 42.99
N ALA A 19 30.53 28.33 43.46
CA ALA A 19 31.59 27.55 42.88
C ALA A 19 31.21 26.53 41.81
N SER A 20 32.06 26.53 40.78
CA SER A 20 32.17 25.52 39.73
C SER A 20 32.46 24.14 40.30
N PHE A 21 31.52 23.23 40.27
CA PHE A 21 31.80 21.79 40.28
C PHE A 21 31.53 21.29 38.86
N GLY A 22 32.64 21.01 38.18
CA GLY A 22 32.61 20.34 36.90
C GLY A 22 32.07 18.92 37.03
N PHE A 23 30.84 18.72 36.61
CA PHE A 23 30.32 17.37 36.33
C PHE A 23 30.50 17.15 34.82
N ALA A 24 31.59 16.45 34.48
CA ALA A 24 31.72 15.88 33.13
C ALA A 24 30.63 14.81 32.99
N GLY A 25 29.46 15.26 32.57
CA GLY A 25 28.38 14.39 32.12
C GLY A 25 28.79 13.72 30.83
N LEU A 26 29.19 12.46 30.95
CA LEU A 26 29.34 11.56 29.82
C LEU A 26 27.94 11.47 29.15
N ALA A 27 27.71 12.23 28.12
CA ALA A 27 26.54 12.06 27.28
C ALA A 27 26.67 10.70 26.58
N LEU A 28 26.08 9.70 27.18
CA LEU A 28 25.75 8.46 26.46
C LEU A 28 24.79 8.87 25.35
N ALA A 29 25.33 9.07 24.15
CA ALA A 29 24.54 9.09 22.94
C ALA A 29 23.79 7.76 22.90
N GLN A 30 22.52 7.81 23.26
CA GLN A 30 21.59 6.71 23.10
C GLN A 30 21.39 6.59 21.59
N GLU A 31 22.22 5.76 20.96
CA GLU A 31 21.96 5.33 19.59
C GLU A 31 20.57 4.70 19.60
N SER A 32 19.60 5.42 19.05
CA SER A 32 18.34 4.82 18.64
C SER A 32 18.71 3.63 17.77
N PRO A 33 18.19 2.43 18.03
CA PRO A 33 18.46 1.31 17.15
C PRO A 33 17.94 1.70 15.77
N ALA A 34 18.86 2.04 14.86
CA ALA A 34 18.57 2.12 13.45
C ALA A 34 17.90 0.81 13.11
N GLY A 35 16.58 0.88 12.80
CA GLY A 35 15.79 -0.28 12.49
C GLY A 35 16.55 -1.07 11.45
N LYS A 36 16.93 -2.30 11.79
CA LYS A 36 17.53 -3.24 10.84
C LYS A 36 16.58 -3.26 9.65
N SER A 37 17.01 -2.65 8.54
CA SER A 37 16.34 -2.85 7.24
C SER A 37 16.32 -4.37 7.06
N SER A 38 15.16 -4.99 7.31
CA SER A 38 15.01 -6.41 7.06
C SER A 38 15.23 -6.58 5.58
N SER A 39 16.27 -7.33 5.22
CA SER A 39 16.53 -7.62 3.82
C SER A 39 15.32 -8.38 3.28
N LEU A 40 14.75 -7.91 2.17
CA LEU A 40 13.68 -8.60 1.45
C LEU A 40 14.05 -10.07 1.24
N SER A 41 13.20 -10.96 1.70
CA SER A 41 13.36 -12.39 1.46
C SER A 41 13.09 -12.72 -0.02
N ALA A 42 13.51 -13.91 -0.44
CA ALA A 42 13.15 -14.41 -1.78
C ALA A 42 11.63 -14.55 -1.95
N LYS A 43 10.90 -14.86 -0.86
CA LYS A 43 9.45 -14.92 -0.84
C LYS A 43 8.83 -13.55 -1.11
N ASP A 44 9.21 -12.51 -0.34
CA ASP A 44 8.71 -11.16 -0.53
C ASP A 44 8.93 -10.68 -1.99
N LYS A 45 10.14 -10.90 -2.54
CA LYS A 45 10.45 -10.53 -3.93
C LYS A 45 9.57 -11.27 -4.94
N THR A 46 9.38 -12.57 -4.74
CA THR A 46 8.52 -13.38 -5.61
C THR A 46 7.09 -12.91 -5.58
N PHE A 47 6.56 -12.63 -4.37
CA PHE A 47 5.24 -12.06 -4.19
C PHE A 47 5.11 -10.70 -4.92
N MET A 48 6.03 -9.77 -4.70
CA MET A 48 6.00 -8.46 -5.36
C MET A 48 5.97 -8.58 -6.90
N HIS A 49 6.74 -9.50 -7.47
CA HIS A 49 6.74 -9.74 -8.93
C HIS A 49 5.40 -10.30 -9.42
N LYS A 50 4.81 -11.23 -8.69
CA LYS A 50 3.51 -11.81 -9.03
C LYS A 50 2.39 -10.77 -8.92
N ALA A 51 2.35 -10.03 -7.80
CA ALA A 51 1.37 -8.98 -7.55
C ALA A 51 1.43 -7.88 -8.64
N ALA A 52 2.64 -7.44 -9.02
CA ALA A 52 2.79 -6.46 -10.09
C ALA A 52 2.28 -6.99 -11.45
N LYS A 53 2.58 -8.26 -11.78
CA LYS A 53 2.13 -8.88 -13.04
C LYS A 53 0.62 -9.06 -13.06
N GLY A 54 0.02 -9.57 -11.97
CA GLY A 54 -1.43 -9.74 -11.82
C GLY A 54 -2.14 -8.41 -11.92
N GLY A 55 -1.75 -7.43 -11.11
CA GLY A 55 -2.37 -6.12 -11.10
C GLY A 55 -2.32 -5.38 -12.45
N MET A 56 -1.22 -5.52 -13.22
CA MET A 56 -1.18 -5.00 -14.59
C MET A 56 -2.18 -5.71 -15.51
N MET A 57 -2.33 -7.04 -15.36
CA MET A 57 -3.30 -7.81 -16.14
C MET A 57 -4.73 -7.40 -15.84
N GLU A 58 -5.06 -7.21 -14.56
CA GLU A 58 -6.40 -6.82 -14.14
C GLU A 58 -6.75 -5.40 -14.59
N VAL A 59 -5.80 -4.47 -14.60
CA VAL A 59 -6.00 -3.14 -15.23
C VAL A 59 -6.25 -3.26 -16.72
N ALA A 60 -5.45 -4.06 -17.44
CA ALA A 60 -5.59 -4.23 -18.89
C ALA A 60 -6.93 -4.88 -19.26
N MET A 61 -7.32 -5.94 -18.56
CA MET A 61 -8.58 -6.64 -18.78
C MET A 61 -9.79 -5.83 -18.31
N GLY A 62 -9.65 -5.07 -17.22
CA GLY A 62 -10.67 -4.15 -16.75
C GLY A 62 -11.00 -3.09 -17.80
N ARG A 63 -9.99 -2.49 -18.45
CA ARG A 63 -10.20 -1.56 -19.58
C ARG A 63 -10.94 -2.22 -20.76
N GLN A 64 -10.59 -3.47 -21.07
CA GLN A 64 -11.31 -4.20 -22.13
C GLN A 64 -12.77 -4.48 -21.74
N ALA A 65 -13.03 -4.77 -20.47
CA ALA A 65 -14.40 -4.96 -19.97
C ALA A 65 -15.22 -3.66 -20.04
N GLU A 66 -14.64 -2.51 -19.70
CA GLU A 66 -15.29 -1.21 -19.88
C GLU A 66 -15.67 -0.92 -21.34
N GLN A 67 -14.78 -1.26 -22.26
CA GLN A 67 -14.94 -0.96 -23.69
C GLN A 67 -15.85 -1.95 -24.43
N ASN A 68 -15.71 -3.24 -24.13
CA ASN A 68 -16.29 -4.33 -24.93
C ASN A 68 -17.39 -5.11 -24.20
N GLY A 69 -17.54 -4.94 -22.89
CA GLY A 69 -18.59 -5.58 -22.09
C GLY A 69 -19.98 -5.23 -22.63
N LYS A 70 -20.89 -6.19 -22.60
CA LYS A 70 -22.29 -6.01 -22.98
C LYS A 70 -23.16 -5.66 -21.77
N SER A 71 -22.85 -6.28 -20.62
CA SER A 71 -23.54 -6.02 -19.36
C SER A 71 -22.99 -4.76 -18.67
N ASP A 72 -23.87 -3.91 -18.16
CA ASP A 72 -23.47 -2.73 -17.37
C ASP A 72 -22.78 -3.13 -16.06
N ASP A 73 -23.18 -4.27 -15.47
CA ASP A 73 -22.50 -4.81 -14.29
C ASP A 73 -21.05 -5.19 -14.60
N VAL A 74 -20.79 -5.80 -15.77
CA VAL A 74 -19.43 -6.17 -16.22
C VAL A 74 -18.59 -4.93 -16.50
N LYS A 75 -19.14 -3.93 -17.16
CA LYS A 75 -18.44 -2.65 -17.38
C LYS A 75 -18.10 -1.95 -16.06
N SER A 76 -19.04 -1.93 -15.13
CA SER A 76 -18.85 -1.33 -13.80
C SER A 76 -17.79 -2.08 -13.01
N PHE A 77 -17.80 -3.41 -13.07
CA PHE A 77 -16.76 -4.24 -12.47
C PHE A 77 -15.39 -3.94 -13.10
N GLY A 78 -15.29 -3.90 -14.43
CA GLY A 78 -14.06 -3.55 -15.15
C GLY A 78 -13.50 -2.19 -14.71
N LYS A 79 -14.34 -1.17 -14.61
CA LYS A 79 -13.95 0.15 -14.11
C LYS A 79 -13.39 0.10 -12.68
N ARG A 80 -14.00 -0.70 -11.81
CA ARG A 80 -13.49 -0.91 -10.46
C ARG A 80 -12.11 -1.57 -10.47
N MET A 81 -11.91 -2.61 -11.30
CA MET A 81 -10.60 -3.26 -11.47
C MET A 81 -9.54 -2.26 -11.90
N VAL A 82 -9.82 -1.42 -12.89
CA VAL A 82 -8.88 -0.38 -13.34
C VAL A 82 -8.52 0.56 -12.20
N THR A 83 -9.51 1.04 -11.45
CA THR A 83 -9.27 2.02 -10.39
C THR A 83 -8.44 1.43 -9.25
N ASP A 84 -8.87 0.29 -8.71
CA ASP A 84 -8.30 -0.25 -7.49
C ASP A 84 -6.93 -0.89 -7.74
N HIS A 85 -6.78 -1.62 -8.86
CA HIS A 85 -5.49 -2.23 -9.21
C HIS A 85 -4.46 -1.21 -9.71
N SER A 86 -4.87 -0.10 -10.35
CA SER A 86 -3.92 0.98 -10.65
C SER A 86 -3.34 1.58 -9.36
N LYS A 87 -4.19 1.85 -8.37
CA LYS A 87 -3.75 2.36 -7.07
C LYS A 87 -2.80 1.37 -6.36
N ALA A 88 -3.16 0.09 -6.33
CA ALA A 88 -2.31 -0.94 -5.73
C ALA A 88 -0.96 -1.09 -6.45
N ASN A 89 -0.96 -1.02 -7.79
CA ASN A 89 0.27 -1.06 -8.59
C ASN A 89 1.20 0.13 -8.29
N ASP A 90 0.64 1.33 -8.15
CA ASP A 90 1.42 2.53 -7.80
C ASP A 90 2.02 2.40 -6.39
N GLU A 91 1.27 1.90 -5.42
CA GLU A 91 1.76 1.65 -4.06
C GLU A 91 2.88 0.60 -4.05
N LEU A 92 2.68 -0.53 -4.75
CA LEU A 92 3.69 -1.58 -4.87
C LEU A 92 4.97 -1.07 -5.54
N LYS A 93 4.84 -0.19 -6.54
CA LYS A 93 5.97 0.45 -7.22
C LYS A 93 6.79 1.30 -6.25
N LEU A 94 6.15 2.10 -5.39
CA LEU A 94 6.85 2.90 -4.38
C LEU A 94 7.59 2.02 -3.37
N ILE A 95 6.98 0.91 -2.94
CA ILE A 95 7.64 -0.07 -2.06
C ILE A 95 8.86 -0.68 -2.77
N ALA A 96 8.70 -1.08 -4.04
CA ALA A 96 9.75 -1.68 -4.83
C ALA A 96 10.94 -0.73 -5.03
N GLU A 97 10.68 0.54 -5.35
CA GLU A 97 11.69 1.59 -5.48
C GLU A 97 12.47 1.77 -4.16
N LYS A 98 11.76 1.89 -3.04
CA LYS A 98 12.37 1.99 -1.70
C LYS A 98 13.25 0.78 -1.36
N LYS A 99 12.90 -0.41 -1.84
CA LYS A 99 13.59 -1.67 -1.55
C LYS A 99 14.60 -2.07 -2.63
N GLY A 100 14.74 -1.30 -3.70
CA GLY A 100 15.65 -1.61 -4.80
C GLY A 100 15.23 -2.84 -5.63
N VAL A 101 13.93 -3.14 -5.68
CA VAL A 101 13.36 -4.25 -6.47
C VAL A 101 12.89 -3.74 -7.83
N LYS A 102 13.33 -4.39 -8.90
CA LYS A 102 12.85 -4.11 -10.24
C LYS A 102 11.60 -4.95 -10.52
N LEU A 103 10.45 -4.30 -10.63
CA LEU A 103 9.19 -4.98 -10.99
C LEU A 103 9.10 -5.26 -12.49
N PRO A 104 8.27 -6.25 -12.90
CA PRO A 104 7.91 -6.46 -14.30
C PRO A 104 7.23 -5.20 -14.87
N SER A 105 7.52 -4.90 -16.14
CA SER A 105 6.94 -3.74 -16.84
C SER A 105 6.32 -4.10 -18.20
N LYS A 106 6.35 -5.39 -18.56
CA LYS A 106 5.75 -5.84 -19.83
C LYS A 106 4.23 -5.89 -19.66
N GLU A 107 3.53 -5.11 -20.48
CA GLU A 107 2.08 -5.14 -20.50
C GLU A 107 1.56 -6.53 -20.93
N PRO A 108 0.49 -7.01 -20.29
CA PRO A 108 -0.16 -8.25 -20.68
C PRO A 108 -0.78 -8.10 -22.07
N ASN A 109 -0.83 -9.19 -22.81
CA ASN A 109 -1.41 -9.25 -24.15
C ASN A 109 -2.64 -10.16 -24.15
N GLU A 110 -3.45 -10.08 -23.10
CA GLU A 110 -4.72 -10.81 -23.04
C GLU A 110 -5.77 -10.13 -23.92
N LYS A 111 -6.62 -10.95 -24.55
CA LYS A 111 -7.66 -10.47 -25.45
C LYS A 111 -9.04 -10.68 -24.86
N TRP A 112 -9.90 -9.71 -25.06
CA TRP A 112 -11.32 -9.83 -24.75
C TRP A 112 -11.95 -10.99 -25.51
N SER A 113 -12.81 -11.73 -24.83
CA SER A 113 -13.61 -12.80 -25.44
C SER A 113 -15.12 -12.56 -25.24
N SER A 114 -15.58 -12.55 -23.99
CA SER A 114 -16.97 -12.30 -23.63
C SER A 114 -17.07 -11.89 -22.16
N ASP A 115 -18.23 -11.34 -21.79
CA ASP A 115 -18.56 -11.02 -20.40
C ASP A 115 -18.39 -12.24 -19.49
N LYS A 116 -18.95 -13.39 -19.92
CA LYS A 116 -18.85 -14.61 -19.14
C LYS A 116 -17.41 -15.09 -18.98
N ALA A 117 -16.64 -15.13 -20.06
CA ALA A 117 -15.23 -15.55 -20.00
C ALA A 117 -14.39 -14.63 -19.10
N TYR A 118 -14.64 -13.32 -19.16
CA TYR A 118 -14.00 -12.34 -18.29
C TYR A 118 -14.36 -12.58 -16.82
N MET A 119 -15.63 -12.75 -16.49
CA MET A 119 -16.03 -12.97 -15.10
C MET A 119 -15.56 -14.33 -14.56
N ASP A 120 -15.55 -15.38 -15.39
CA ASP A 120 -14.99 -16.69 -15.01
C ASP A 120 -13.49 -16.58 -14.68
N MET A 121 -12.76 -15.80 -15.48
CA MET A 121 -11.34 -15.51 -15.23
C MET A 121 -11.15 -14.71 -13.94
N MET A 122 -11.93 -13.64 -13.74
CA MET A 122 -11.82 -12.79 -12.55
C MET A 122 -12.11 -13.56 -11.26
N VAL A 123 -13.12 -14.40 -11.23
CA VAL A 123 -13.38 -15.25 -10.06
C VAL A 123 -12.18 -16.14 -9.75
N LYS A 124 -11.66 -16.85 -10.74
CA LYS A 124 -10.54 -17.77 -10.57
C LYS A 124 -9.25 -17.06 -10.13
N ASP A 125 -8.94 -15.93 -10.76
CA ASP A 125 -7.71 -15.20 -10.48
C ASP A 125 -7.78 -14.56 -9.10
N HIS A 126 -8.91 -13.96 -8.71
CA HIS A 126 -9.09 -13.39 -7.37
C HIS A 126 -9.11 -14.43 -6.25
N GLU A 127 -9.60 -15.64 -6.48
CA GLU A 127 -9.48 -16.74 -5.50
C GLU A 127 -8.01 -17.10 -5.23
N LYS A 128 -7.21 -17.18 -6.28
CA LYS A 128 -5.78 -17.47 -6.18
C LYS A 128 -5.03 -16.31 -5.54
N ASP A 129 -5.30 -15.09 -6.00
CA ASP A 129 -4.59 -13.91 -5.53
C ASP A 129 -4.91 -13.63 -4.06
N LEU A 130 -6.16 -13.80 -3.63
CA LEU A 130 -6.54 -13.69 -2.22
C LEU A 130 -5.69 -14.61 -1.33
N ALA A 131 -5.51 -15.86 -1.75
CA ALA A 131 -4.70 -16.82 -1.00
C ALA A 131 -3.21 -16.39 -0.97
N GLU A 132 -2.66 -15.90 -2.09
CA GLU A 132 -1.27 -15.43 -2.17
C GLU A 132 -1.06 -14.15 -1.31
N PHE A 133 -1.98 -13.19 -1.34
CA PHE A 133 -1.92 -12.00 -0.51
C PHE A 133 -2.05 -12.31 0.98
N GLN A 134 -2.97 -13.18 1.37
CA GLN A 134 -3.11 -13.62 2.76
C GLN A 134 -1.88 -14.38 3.26
N ASP A 135 -1.27 -15.21 2.43
CA ASP A 135 -0.02 -15.92 2.77
C ASP A 135 1.13 -14.95 2.96
N GLU A 136 1.27 -13.94 2.11
CA GLU A 136 2.30 -12.92 2.27
C GLU A 136 2.07 -12.05 3.50
N ALA A 137 0.85 -11.61 3.74
CA ALA A 137 0.50 -10.84 4.95
C ALA A 137 0.85 -11.59 6.23
N LYS A 138 0.65 -12.91 6.26
CA LYS A 138 0.95 -13.76 7.43
C LYS A 138 2.43 -14.09 7.52
N ASN A 139 3.04 -14.54 6.45
CA ASN A 139 4.31 -15.26 6.41
C ASN A 139 5.44 -14.48 5.72
N GLY A 140 5.19 -13.29 5.18
CA GLY A 140 6.20 -12.39 4.62
C GLY A 140 7.19 -11.93 5.68
N SER A 141 8.35 -11.44 5.25
CA SER A 141 9.43 -11.01 6.15
C SER A 141 9.53 -9.49 6.26
N ASP A 142 9.27 -8.78 5.16
CA ASP A 142 9.37 -7.33 5.11
C ASP A 142 8.07 -6.67 5.58
N PRO A 143 8.12 -5.75 6.54
CA PRO A 143 6.92 -5.14 7.12
C PRO A 143 6.11 -4.29 6.13
N ASP A 144 6.77 -3.62 5.17
CA ASP A 144 6.07 -2.81 4.18
C ASP A 144 5.33 -3.71 3.18
N VAL A 145 5.96 -4.82 2.75
CA VAL A 145 5.36 -5.81 1.84
C VAL A 145 4.20 -6.54 2.52
N LYS A 146 4.38 -6.93 3.79
CA LYS A 146 3.30 -7.56 4.58
C LYS A 146 2.09 -6.64 4.72
N LYS A 147 2.33 -5.37 5.04
CA LYS A 147 1.23 -4.40 5.18
C LYS A 147 0.50 -4.19 3.85
N PHE A 148 1.23 -4.02 2.76
CA PHE A 148 0.65 -3.95 1.42
C PHE A 148 -0.21 -5.18 1.11
N ALA A 149 0.30 -6.37 1.40
CA ALA A 149 -0.42 -7.61 1.17
C ALA A 149 -1.70 -7.71 2.03
N GLU A 150 -1.64 -7.32 3.30
CA GLU A 150 -2.80 -7.31 4.21
C GLU A 150 -3.90 -6.35 3.74
N ASP A 151 -3.52 -5.13 3.36
CA ASP A 151 -4.50 -4.12 2.94
C ASP A 151 -5.10 -4.47 1.58
N THR A 152 -4.27 -4.95 0.64
CA THR A 152 -4.75 -5.37 -0.68
C THR A 152 -5.61 -6.62 -0.62
N ALA A 153 -5.33 -7.58 0.28
CA ALA A 153 -6.16 -8.77 0.46
C ALA A 153 -7.64 -8.42 0.76
N LYS A 154 -7.89 -7.35 1.51
CA LYS A 154 -9.25 -6.88 1.82
C LYS A 154 -9.98 -6.42 0.55
N VAL A 155 -9.29 -5.68 -0.30
CA VAL A 155 -9.82 -5.22 -1.59
C VAL A 155 -10.06 -6.39 -2.54
N VAL A 156 -9.12 -7.34 -2.63
CA VAL A 156 -9.24 -8.54 -3.45
C VAL A 156 -10.42 -9.40 -3.00
N GLN A 157 -10.68 -9.51 -1.69
CA GLN A 157 -11.88 -10.20 -1.19
C GLN A 157 -13.17 -9.53 -1.67
N GLU A 158 -13.26 -8.19 -1.58
CA GLU A 158 -14.43 -7.46 -2.07
C GLU A 158 -14.62 -7.64 -3.59
N HIS A 159 -13.53 -7.66 -4.35
CA HIS A 159 -13.57 -7.93 -5.79
C HIS A 159 -14.08 -9.34 -6.08
N LEU A 160 -13.59 -10.33 -5.34
CA LEU A 160 -14.04 -11.73 -5.49
C LEU A 160 -15.55 -11.88 -5.26
N ASP A 161 -16.04 -11.25 -4.19
CA ASP A 161 -17.46 -11.30 -3.86
C ASP A 161 -18.30 -10.64 -4.96
N LEU A 162 -17.88 -9.48 -5.45
CA LEU A 162 -18.53 -8.79 -6.56
C LEU A 162 -18.42 -9.57 -7.88
N ALA A 163 -17.28 -10.20 -8.14
CA ALA A 163 -17.09 -11.03 -9.32
C ALA A 163 -18.06 -12.22 -9.33
N LYS A 164 -18.19 -12.94 -8.22
CA LYS A 164 -19.15 -14.05 -8.07
C LYS A 164 -20.59 -13.58 -8.25
N GLN A 165 -20.94 -12.45 -7.66
CA GLN A 165 -22.26 -11.86 -7.82
C GLN A 165 -22.55 -11.48 -9.28
N THR A 166 -21.61 -10.83 -9.98
CA THR A 166 -21.78 -10.44 -11.38
C THR A 166 -21.82 -11.67 -12.29
N GLN A 167 -20.95 -12.66 -12.06
CA GLN A 167 -20.93 -13.92 -12.81
C GLN A 167 -22.26 -14.66 -12.74
N SER A 168 -22.90 -14.71 -11.57
CA SER A 168 -24.18 -15.41 -11.37
C SER A 168 -25.32 -14.82 -12.20
N LYS A 169 -25.22 -13.55 -12.60
CA LYS A 169 -26.22 -12.86 -13.45
C LYS A 169 -26.04 -13.13 -14.95
N LEU A 170 -24.91 -13.73 -15.34
CA LEU A 170 -24.56 -14.00 -16.73
C LEU A 170 -24.86 -15.45 -17.16
N GLN A 171 -25.46 -16.23 -16.29
CA GLN A 171 -25.83 -17.63 -16.53
C GLN A 171 -27.18 -17.75 -17.25
#